data_0ef73a9076b4320ee732b90f225baf4f
#
_entry.id   0ef73a9076b4320ee732b90f225baf4f
#
_cell.length_a   1.000
_cell.length_b   1.000
_cell.length_c   1.000
_cell.angle_alpha   90.00
_cell.angle_beta   90.00
_cell.angle_gamma   90.00
#
_symmetry.space_group_name_H-M   'P 1'
#
loop_
_entity.id
_entity.type
_entity.pdbx_description
1 polymer ?
#
loop_
_entity_poly.entity_id
_entity_poly.type
_entity_poly.pdbx_seq_one_letter_code
_entity_poly.pdbx_strand_id
1 'polypeptide(L)'
;MQSMADMLSASGGSQQRCTGIALAEVTAIKDPKNHGRVKCRYLTADKNLGETGWIYCLTPFGGKEYGCFFHPGIGDIVALAYEDGDVHRPFVIGSLWAKKNTPPASVSDGKNEIFKLITPNKSYVEFSDAPKKEHITVSTPKGHRIDLDDENDVISVTDGKNKLDISGKSGSVELTCEKKLTIKVGSGVTITCDGNSGAVEIKTNSKIELNSAKIGVKASGEASVEGSGSVTVKSSGVMTIKGSMTKIN
;
A
#
# COMPACT_ATOMS: atom_id res chain seq x y z
N MET A 1 25.02 -17.66 -69.37
CA MET A 1 23.65 -17.29 -68.89
C MET A 1 23.61 -17.63 -67.37
N GLN A 2 23.67 -16.64 -66.55
CA GLN A 2 23.44 -16.85 -65.10
C GLN A 2 21.97 -17.20 -64.89
N SER A 3 21.71 -18.19 -64.06
CA SER A 3 20.36 -18.67 -63.79
C SER A 3 19.60 -17.63 -62.96
N MET A 4 18.29 -17.55 -63.18
CA MET A 4 17.41 -16.66 -62.39
C MET A 4 17.46 -16.97 -60.90
N ALA A 5 17.83 -18.19 -60.53
CA ALA A 5 18.09 -18.63 -59.16
C ALA A 5 19.33 -17.97 -58.53
N ASP A 6 20.41 -17.77 -59.38
CA ASP A 6 21.64 -17.11 -58.92
C ASP A 6 21.45 -15.59 -58.74
N MET A 7 20.53 -14.96 -59.47
CA MET A 7 20.15 -13.54 -59.26
C MET A 7 19.28 -13.32 -58.02
N LEU A 8 18.43 -14.28 -57.64
CA LEU A 8 17.60 -14.21 -56.44
C LEU A 8 18.40 -14.51 -55.15
N SER A 9 19.49 -15.27 -55.27
CA SER A 9 20.39 -15.53 -54.12
C SER A 9 21.40 -14.40 -53.87
N ALA A 10 21.63 -13.50 -54.83
CA ALA A 10 22.59 -12.39 -54.68
C ALA A 10 22.00 -11.09 -54.09
N SER A 11 20.69 -11.00 -53.91
CA SER A 11 20.01 -9.80 -53.35
C SER A 11 19.49 -9.94 -51.93
N GLY A 12 19.76 -11.05 -51.26
CA GLY A 12 19.40 -11.32 -49.87
C GLY A 12 20.59 -11.13 -48.93
N GLY A 13 20.87 -9.90 -48.52
CA GLY A 13 21.53 -9.73 -47.24
C GLY A 13 20.71 -10.53 -46.19
N SER A 14 21.25 -11.63 -45.68
CA SER A 14 20.56 -12.44 -44.67
C SER A 14 20.33 -11.56 -43.43
N GLN A 15 19.16 -10.89 -43.39
CA GLN A 15 18.70 -10.34 -42.13
C GLN A 15 18.68 -11.51 -41.14
N GLN A 16 19.57 -11.45 -40.17
CA GLN A 16 19.67 -12.46 -39.11
C GLN A 16 18.37 -12.39 -38.33
N ARG A 17 17.40 -13.25 -38.69
CA ARG A 17 16.11 -13.33 -38.00
C ARG A 17 16.25 -14.19 -36.77
N CYS A 18 15.90 -13.65 -35.61
CA CYS A 18 15.78 -14.38 -34.37
C CYS A 18 14.31 -14.76 -34.13
N THR A 19 14.00 -16.05 -34.17
CA THR A 19 12.64 -16.57 -33.93
C THR A 19 12.41 -16.96 -32.46
N GLY A 20 13.41 -16.75 -31.60
CA GLY A 20 13.38 -17.13 -30.20
C GLY A 20 13.33 -15.94 -29.24
N ILE A 21 13.40 -16.27 -27.96
CA ILE A 21 13.52 -15.32 -26.84
C ILE A 21 14.96 -15.36 -26.35
N ALA A 22 15.57 -14.20 -26.11
CA ALA A 22 16.87 -14.09 -25.45
C ALA A 22 16.72 -13.67 -23.99
N LEU A 23 17.63 -14.18 -23.14
CA LEU A 23 17.75 -13.71 -21.77
C LEU A 23 18.84 -12.64 -21.67
N ALA A 24 18.58 -11.62 -20.88
CA ALA A 24 19.49 -10.52 -20.66
C ALA A 24 19.42 -9.99 -19.22
N GLU A 25 20.49 -9.37 -18.77
CA GLU A 25 20.57 -8.66 -17.49
C GLU A 25 20.46 -7.15 -17.73
N VAL A 26 19.62 -6.46 -16.97
CA VAL A 26 19.49 -5.00 -17.07
C VAL A 26 20.75 -4.33 -16.54
N THR A 27 21.36 -3.45 -17.35
CA THR A 27 22.60 -2.74 -17.03
C THR A 27 22.39 -1.26 -16.79
N ALA A 28 21.36 -0.64 -17.38
CA ALA A 28 21.05 0.77 -17.19
C ALA A 28 19.54 1.04 -17.32
N ILE A 29 19.05 1.96 -16.47
CA ILE A 29 17.65 2.40 -16.43
C ILE A 29 17.49 3.92 -16.55
N LYS A 30 18.59 4.69 -16.52
CA LYS A 30 18.57 6.15 -16.66
C LYS A 30 18.50 6.54 -18.14
N ASP A 31 17.32 6.39 -18.73
CA ASP A 31 17.06 6.75 -20.14
C ASP A 31 17.18 8.27 -20.35
N PRO A 32 18.09 8.76 -21.22
CA PRO A 32 18.28 10.19 -21.45
C PRO A 32 17.08 10.88 -22.11
N LYS A 33 16.16 10.11 -22.73
CA LYS A 33 14.92 10.63 -23.32
C LYS A 33 13.70 10.50 -22.41
N ASN A 34 13.87 9.91 -21.22
CA ASN A 34 12.80 9.67 -20.25
C ASN A 34 11.58 8.92 -20.82
N HIS A 35 11.84 7.92 -21.69
CA HIS A 35 10.80 7.09 -22.30
C HIS A 35 10.60 5.75 -21.56
N GLY A 36 11.20 5.57 -20.38
CA GLY A 36 11.12 4.33 -19.60
C GLY A 36 11.82 3.14 -20.26
N ARG A 37 12.88 3.40 -21.03
CA ARG A 37 13.68 2.37 -21.70
C ARG A 37 14.82 1.89 -20.80
N VAL A 38 15.32 0.70 -21.08
CA VAL A 38 16.45 0.08 -20.38
C VAL A 38 17.56 -0.28 -21.36
N LYS A 39 18.78 -0.51 -20.83
CA LYS A 39 19.82 -1.23 -21.54
C LYS A 39 20.02 -2.59 -20.90
N CYS A 40 20.32 -3.59 -21.70
CA CYS A 40 20.49 -4.96 -21.25
C CYS A 40 21.74 -5.59 -21.85
N ARG A 41 22.43 -6.42 -21.06
CA ARG A 41 23.52 -7.28 -21.52
C ARG A 41 22.99 -8.69 -21.74
N TYR A 42 23.20 -9.24 -22.94
CA TYR A 42 22.79 -10.61 -23.26
C TYR A 42 23.46 -11.65 -22.35
N LEU A 43 22.69 -12.65 -21.90
CA LEU A 43 23.16 -13.79 -21.10
C LEU A 43 23.38 -15.04 -21.97
N THR A 44 23.83 -14.85 -23.19
CA THR A 44 24.10 -15.93 -24.14
C THR A 44 25.61 -16.27 -24.18
N ALA A 45 25.93 -17.48 -24.66
CA ALA A 45 27.31 -17.91 -24.92
C ALA A 45 27.98 -17.10 -26.06
N ASP A 46 27.21 -16.49 -26.93
CA ASP A 46 27.73 -15.62 -28.00
C ASP A 46 28.14 -14.26 -27.44
N LYS A 47 29.44 -14.10 -27.22
CA LYS A 47 30.05 -12.87 -26.71
C LYS A 47 29.96 -11.68 -27.67
N ASN A 48 29.57 -11.90 -28.93
CA ASN A 48 29.45 -10.84 -29.94
C ASN A 48 28.18 -10.03 -29.80
N LEU A 49 27.15 -10.53 -29.10
CA LEU A 49 25.90 -9.79 -28.93
C LEU A 49 26.00 -8.60 -27.95
N GLY A 50 26.96 -8.60 -27.03
CA GLY A 50 27.30 -7.45 -26.18
C GLY A 50 26.12 -6.89 -25.34
N GLU A 51 25.95 -5.56 -25.42
CA GLU A 51 24.89 -4.80 -24.76
C GLU A 51 23.92 -4.21 -25.79
N THR A 52 22.64 -4.15 -25.44
CA THR A 52 21.62 -3.50 -26.30
C THR A 52 21.78 -1.97 -26.29
N GLY A 53 21.21 -1.29 -27.29
CA GLY A 53 20.84 0.12 -27.14
C GLY A 53 19.78 0.32 -26.07
N TRP A 54 19.17 1.51 -26.02
CA TRP A 54 17.98 1.78 -25.20
C TRP A 54 16.75 1.11 -25.81
N ILE A 55 16.17 0.12 -25.13
CA ILE A 55 15.06 -0.70 -25.60
C ILE A 55 13.82 -0.49 -24.72
N TYR A 56 12.63 -0.63 -25.28
CA TYR A 56 11.36 -0.47 -24.59
C TYR A 56 11.03 -1.70 -23.72
N CYS A 57 10.24 -1.46 -22.67
CA CYS A 57 9.67 -2.53 -21.84
C CYS A 57 8.18 -2.65 -22.15
N LEU A 58 7.72 -3.89 -22.33
CA LEU A 58 6.30 -4.21 -22.44
C LEU A 58 5.63 -3.98 -21.08
N THR A 59 4.41 -3.47 -21.11
CA THR A 59 3.54 -3.36 -19.94
C THR A 59 2.17 -3.98 -20.23
N PRO A 60 1.45 -4.54 -19.25
CA PRO A 60 0.11 -5.10 -19.46
C PRO A 60 -0.88 -4.12 -20.08
N PHE A 61 -0.83 -2.85 -19.71
CA PHE A 61 -1.55 -1.75 -20.38
C PHE A 61 -0.84 -0.43 -20.10
N GLY A 62 -0.90 0.49 -21.04
CA GLY A 62 -0.29 1.81 -20.91
C GLY A 62 -0.74 2.76 -22.00
N GLY A 63 -0.69 4.06 -21.72
CA GLY A 63 -0.99 5.15 -22.63
C GLY A 63 -0.34 6.45 -22.14
N LYS A 64 -0.83 7.59 -22.64
CA LYS A 64 -0.27 8.89 -22.25
C LYS A 64 -0.53 9.15 -20.76
N GLU A 65 0.53 9.10 -19.94
CA GLU A 65 0.51 9.39 -18.50
C GLU A 65 -0.33 8.42 -17.64
N TYR A 66 -0.64 7.19 -18.16
CA TYR A 66 -1.31 6.16 -17.38
C TYR A 66 -0.84 4.75 -17.75
N GLY A 67 -1.03 3.79 -16.86
CA GLY A 67 -0.72 2.37 -17.08
C GLY A 67 -0.08 1.67 -15.88
N CYS A 68 0.38 0.43 -16.09
CA CYS A 68 1.17 -0.30 -15.10
C CYS A 68 2.66 0.06 -15.25
N PHE A 69 3.22 0.75 -14.26
CA PHE A 69 4.61 1.13 -14.26
C PHE A 69 5.42 0.23 -13.30
N PHE A 70 5.71 -1.01 -13.75
CA PHE A 70 6.59 -1.97 -13.07
C PHE A 70 7.89 -2.11 -13.86
N HIS A 71 8.82 -1.19 -13.60
CA HIS A 71 10.06 -1.07 -14.34
C HIS A 71 11.13 -2.00 -13.75
N PRO A 72 11.84 -2.82 -14.56
CA PRO A 72 12.91 -3.67 -14.05
C PRO A 72 14.09 -2.84 -13.52
N GLY A 73 14.73 -3.32 -12.47
CA GLY A 73 15.91 -2.72 -11.86
C GLY A 73 17.21 -3.19 -12.50
N ILE A 74 18.31 -2.47 -12.21
CA ILE A 74 19.66 -2.89 -12.61
C ILE A 74 19.98 -4.24 -11.95
N GLY A 75 20.46 -5.20 -12.73
CA GLY A 75 20.76 -6.56 -12.29
C GLY A 75 19.58 -7.55 -12.41
N ASP A 76 18.38 -7.08 -12.75
CA ASP A 76 17.26 -7.95 -13.01
C ASP A 76 17.47 -8.74 -14.32
N ILE A 77 17.02 -10.00 -14.32
CA ILE A 77 17.03 -10.84 -15.51
C ILE A 77 15.72 -10.66 -16.24
N VAL A 78 15.82 -10.36 -17.52
CA VAL A 78 14.67 -10.10 -18.40
C VAL A 78 14.69 -10.99 -19.63
N ALA A 79 13.51 -11.25 -20.18
CA ALA A 79 13.30 -11.88 -21.47
C ALA A 79 13.14 -10.81 -22.54
N LEU A 80 13.86 -10.96 -23.64
CA LEU A 80 13.81 -10.09 -24.81
C LEU A 80 13.11 -10.81 -25.97
N ALA A 81 12.15 -10.15 -26.60
CA ALA A 81 11.61 -10.51 -27.90
C ALA A 81 12.10 -9.50 -28.96
N TYR A 82 11.86 -9.82 -30.23
CA TYR A 82 12.36 -9.05 -31.37
C TYR A 82 11.21 -8.68 -32.31
N GLU A 83 11.07 -7.42 -32.63
CA GLU A 83 10.06 -6.93 -33.55
C GLU A 83 10.33 -7.50 -34.97
N ASP A 84 9.36 -8.22 -35.53
CA ASP A 84 9.46 -8.93 -36.80
C ASP A 84 10.67 -9.90 -36.91
N GLY A 85 11.22 -10.32 -35.77
CA GLY A 85 12.42 -11.17 -35.70
C GLY A 85 13.74 -10.43 -35.96
N ASP A 86 13.73 -9.10 -36.03
CA ASP A 86 14.92 -8.28 -36.24
C ASP A 86 15.74 -8.17 -34.95
N VAL A 87 16.95 -8.76 -34.92
CA VAL A 87 17.86 -8.75 -33.76
C VAL A 87 18.27 -7.33 -33.32
N HIS A 88 18.12 -6.34 -34.19
CA HIS A 88 18.42 -4.94 -33.88
C HIS A 88 17.25 -4.19 -33.24
N ARG A 89 16.08 -4.82 -33.14
CA ARG A 89 14.85 -4.24 -32.58
C ARG A 89 14.32 -5.08 -31.39
N PRO A 90 15.15 -5.31 -30.36
CA PRO A 90 14.70 -6.02 -29.16
C PRO A 90 13.81 -5.15 -28.28
N PHE A 91 12.93 -5.79 -27.51
CA PHE A 91 12.17 -5.17 -26.42
C PHE A 91 11.98 -6.17 -25.28
N VAL A 92 11.86 -5.65 -24.04
CA VAL A 92 11.66 -6.47 -22.84
C VAL A 92 10.19 -6.89 -22.77
N ILE A 93 9.94 -8.20 -22.62
CA ILE A 93 8.59 -8.78 -22.47
C ILE A 93 8.25 -9.18 -21.03
N GLY A 94 9.24 -9.21 -20.13
CA GLY A 94 9.05 -9.53 -18.72
C GLY A 94 10.35 -9.83 -18.01
N SER A 95 10.26 -10.00 -16.68
CA SER A 95 11.38 -10.39 -15.84
C SER A 95 11.29 -11.87 -15.47
N LEU A 96 12.44 -12.50 -15.17
CA LEU A 96 12.53 -13.87 -14.71
C LEU A 96 13.18 -13.96 -13.35
N TRP A 97 12.65 -14.82 -12.51
CA TRP A 97 13.38 -15.29 -11.34
C TRP A 97 14.47 -16.28 -11.74
N ALA A 98 15.64 -16.12 -11.20
CA ALA A 98 16.82 -16.95 -11.46
C ALA A 98 17.60 -17.18 -10.15
N LYS A 99 18.70 -17.95 -10.20
CA LYS A 99 19.48 -18.29 -9.00
C LYS A 99 19.86 -17.08 -8.11
N LYS A 100 20.07 -15.90 -8.70
CA LYS A 100 20.39 -14.66 -7.96
C LYS A 100 19.15 -13.84 -7.61
N ASN A 101 18.07 -13.99 -8.36
CA ASN A 101 16.83 -13.22 -8.24
C ASN A 101 15.71 -14.22 -7.87
N THR A 102 15.61 -14.56 -6.59
CA THR A 102 14.61 -15.51 -6.08
C THR A 102 13.22 -14.90 -6.01
N PRO A 103 12.15 -15.68 -6.17
CA PRO A 103 10.78 -15.20 -6.01
C PRO A 103 10.51 -14.74 -4.57
N PRO A 104 9.55 -13.83 -4.37
CA PRO A 104 9.22 -13.27 -3.06
C PRO A 104 8.39 -14.22 -2.17
N ALA A 105 7.90 -15.32 -2.72
CA ALA A 105 7.17 -16.38 -2.01
C ALA A 105 7.62 -17.74 -2.52
N SER A 106 7.37 -18.79 -1.75
CA SER A 106 7.74 -20.17 -2.08
C SER A 106 6.49 -21.01 -2.29
N VAL A 107 6.55 -21.91 -3.26
CA VAL A 107 5.57 -22.98 -3.51
C VAL A 107 6.20 -24.36 -3.32
N SER A 108 7.24 -24.46 -2.49
CA SER A 108 8.05 -25.68 -2.29
C SER A 108 7.26 -26.84 -1.66
N ASP A 109 6.14 -26.54 -0.99
CA ASP A 109 5.19 -27.51 -0.44
C ASP A 109 4.13 -27.97 -1.47
N GLY A 110 4.21 -27.47 -2.70
CA GLY A 110 3.25 -27.76 -3.78
C GLY A 110 1.95 -26.98 -3.69
N LYS A 111 1.85 -26.00 -2.77
CA LYS A 111 0.67 -25.15 -2.62
C LYS A 111 0.95 -23.75 -3.17
N ASN A 112 -0.02 -23.20 -3.89
CA ASN A 112 0.01 -21.84 -4.41
C ASN A 112 -1.04 -21.00 -3.69
N GLU A 113 -0.74 -20.65 -2.45
CA GLU A 113 -1.67 -19.97 -1.55
C GLU A 113 -1.33 -18.47 -1.34
N ILE A 114 -0.19 -18.00 -1.90
CA ILE A 114 0.27 -16.62 -1.74
C ILE A 114 0.40 -15.91 -3.09
N PHE A 115 -0.29 -14.82 -3.25
CA PHE A 115 -0.21 -13.90 -4.40
C PHE A 115 0.28 -12.54 -3.90
N LYS A 116 1.36 -11.99 -4.50
CA LYS A 116 2.03 -10.83 -3.91
C LYS A 116 2.63 -9.89 -4.94
N LEU A 117 2.38 -8.60 -4.78
CA LEU A 117 3.13 -7.52 -5.39
C LEU A 117 4.06 -6.92 -4.33
N ILE A 118 5.37 -6.95 -4.56
CA ILE A 118 6.35 -6.43 -3.60
C ILE A 118 7.41 -5.60 -4.29
N THR A 119 7.70 -4.44 -3.71
CA THR A 119 8.77 -3.55 -4.17
C THR A 119 10.14 -3.97 -3.62
N PRO A 120 11.27 -3.52 -4.22
CA PRO A 120 12.61 -3.78 -3.67
C PRO A 120 12.75 -3.36 -2.20
N ASN A 121 12.12 -2.27 -1.79
CA ASN A 121 12.10 -1.78 -0.40
C ASN A 121 11.08 -2.48 0.51
N LYS A 122 10.49 -3.61 0.07
CA LYS A 122 9.57 -4.44 0.87
C LYS A 122 8.23 -3.79 1.22
N SER A 123 7.78 -2.78 0.49
CA SER A 123 6.36 -2.43 0.46
C SER A 123 5.62 -3.46 -0.37
N TYR A 124 4.45 -3.95 0.08
CA TYR A 124 3.75 -5.00 -0.63
C TYR A 124 2.23 -4.95 -0.49
N VAL A 125 1.57 -5.59 -1.45
CA VAL A 125 0.20 -6.05 -1.35
C VAL A 125 0.23 -7.57 -1.48
N GLU A 126 -0.38 -8.27 -0.54
CA GLU A 126 -0.42 -9.72 -0.47
C GLU A 126 -1.86 -10.21 -0.33
N PHE A 127 -2.19 -11.27 -1.05
CA PHE A 127 -3.40 -12.06 -0.88
C PHE A 127 -2.94 -13.45 -0.42
N SER A 128 -3.53 -13.96 0.65
CA SER A 128 -3.37 -15.32 1.12
C SER A 128 -4.69 -16.08 0.96
N ASP A 129 -4.63 -17.17 0.23
CA ASP A 129 -5.73 -18.13 0.06
C ASP A 129 -5.52 -19.39 0.92
N ALA A 130 -4.59 -19.32 1.90
CA ALA A 130 -4.31 -20.44 2.79
C ALA A 130 -5.56 -20.77 3.62
N PRO A 131 -6.08 -22.04 3.59
CA PRO A 131 -7.32 -22.39 4.27
C PRO A 131 -7.32 -22.03 5.74
N LYS A 132 -8.34 -21.31 6.21
CA LYS A 132 -8.51 -20.76 7.56
C LYS A 132 -7.45 -19.70 7.94
N LYS A 133 -6.77 -19.10 6.96
CA LYS A 133 -5.81 -18.02 7.13
C LYS A 133 -5.88 -17.05 5.96
N GLU A 134 -7.06 -16.97 5.35
CA GLU A 134 -7.33 -16.08 4.24
C GLU A 134 -7.19 -14.63 4.72
N HIS A 135 -6.42 -13.83 4.00
CA HIS A 135 -6.25 -12.42 4.31
C HIS A 135 -5.76 -11.59 3.12
N ILE A 136 -6.00 -10.29 3.20
CA ILE A 136 -5.39 -9.30 2.32
C ILE A 136 -4.58 -8.36 3.18
N THR A 137 -3.31 -8.17 2.83
CA THR A 137 -2.41 -7.26 3.55
C THR A 137 -1.82 -6.22 2.60
N VAL A 138 -1.85 -4.95 3.02
CA VAL A 138 -1.04 -3.87 2.45
C VAL A 138 -0.05 -3.41 3.51
N SER A 139 1.25 -3.41 3.20
CA SER A 139 2.27 -3.11 4.21
C SER A 139 3.44 -2.29 3.65
N THR A 140 4.06 -1.50 4.51
CA THR A 140 5.29 -0.76 4.25
C THR A 140 6.44 -1.28 5.13
N PRO A 141 7.72 -1.00 4.78
CA PRO A 141 8.88 -1.43 5.57
C PRO A 141 8.90 -0.95 7.02
N LYS A 142 8.21 0.15 7.32
CA LYS A 142 8.12 0.72 8.67
C LYS A 142 6.98 0.15 9.51
N GLY A 143 6.23 -0.84 8.98
CA GLY A 143 5.15 -1.49 9.71
C GLY A 143 3.80 -0.78 9.64
N HIS A 144 3.63 0.23 8.76
CA HIS A 144 2.30 0.75 8.45
C HIS A 144 1.56 -0.34 7.67
N ARG A 145 0.38 -0.75 8.15
CA ARG A 145 -0.29 -1.95 7.65
C ARG A 145 -1.82 -1.79 7.64
N ILE A 146 -2.42 -2.36 6.61
CA ILE A 146 -3.86 -2.58 6.50
C ILE A 146 -4.04 -4.08 6.30
N ASP A 147 -4.88 -4.69 7.12
CA ASP A 147 -5.24 -6.11 7.06
C ASP A 147 -6.74 -6.30 6.97
N LEU A 148 -7.15 -7.18 6.09
CA LEU A 148 -8.46 -7.82 6.09
C LEU A 148 -8.19 -9.29 6.43
N ASP A 149 -8.57 -9.72 7.62
CA ASP A 149 -8.25 -11.02 8.21
C ASP A 149 -9.55 -11.81 8.41
N ASP A 150 -9.80 -12.77 7.54
CA ASP A 150 -11.00 -13.60 7.56
C ASP A 150 -10.94 -14.67 8.67
N GLU A 151 -9.74 -15.13 9.08
CA GLU A 151 -9.61 -16.09 10.18
C GLU A 151 -10.12 -15.51 11.49
N ASN A 152 -9.77 -14.25 11.76
CA ASN A 152 -10.14 -13.55 13.01
C ASN A 152 -11.39 -12.67 12.83
N ASP A 153 -11.91 -12.52 11.61
CA ASP A 153 -13.02 -11.65 11.24
C ASP A 153 -12.75 -10.20 11.69
N VAL A 154 -11.59 -9.65 11.29
CA VAL A 154 -11.11 -8.32 11.68
C VAL A 154 -10.56 -7.55 10.48
N ILE A 155 -10.94 -6.28 10.38
CA ILE A 155 -10.27 -5.29 9.55
C ILE A 155 -9.40 -4.43 10.45
N SER A 156 -8.09 -4.38 10.18
CA SER A 156 -7.10 -3.63 10.96
C SER A 156 -6.39 -2.57 10.14
N VAL A 157 -6.17 -1.39 10.75
CA VAL A 157 -5.25 -0.35 10.22
C VAL A 157 -4.30 0.06 11.33
N THR A 158 -2.99 -0.05 11.11
CA THR A 158 -2.01 0.26 12.16
C THR A 158 -0.72 0.88 11.60
N ASP A 159 -0.05 1.67 12.44
CA ASP A 159 1.32 2.14 12.23
C ASP A 159 2.33 1.47 13.20
N GLY A 160 1.87 0.42 13.91
CA GLY A 160 2.62 -0.29 14.94
C GLY A 160 2.43 0.25 16.36
N LYS A 161 1.87 1.47 16.50
CA LYS A 161 1.60 2.15 17.78
C LYS A 161 0.13 2.51 17.95
N ASN A 162 -0.45 3.07 16.88
CA ASN A 162 -1.86 3.39 16.80
C ASN A 162 -2.57 2.32 15.99
N LYS A 163 -3.79 1.95 16.36
CA LYS A 163 -4.53 0.88 15.72
C LYS A 163 -6.02 1.19 15.68
N LEU A 164 -6.64 0.92 14.55
CA LEU A 164 -8.09 0.83 14.39
C LEU A 164 -8.42 -0.64 14.04
N ASP A 165 -9.25 -1.27 14.87
CA ASP A 165 -9.80 -2.59 14.62
C ASP A 165 -11.32 -2.52 14.46
N ILE A 166 -11.82 -3.19 13.43
CA ILE A 166 -13.25 -3.43 13.21
C ILE A 166 -13.44 -4.93 13.26
N SER A 167 -14.06 -5.45 14.31
CA SER A 167 -14.28 -6.88 14.51
C SER A 167 -15.73 -7.26 14.23
N GLY A 168 -15.93 -8.11 13.21
CA GLY A 168 -17.23 -8.69 12.89
C GLY A 168 -17.65 -9.68 13.96
N LYS A 169 -16.72 -10.47 14.49
CA LYS A 169 -16.97 -11.49 15.50
C LYS A 169 -17.50 -10.93 16.82
N SER A 170 -16.98 -9.80 17.29
CA SER A 170 -17.45 -9.13 18.51
C SER A 170 -18.47 -8.02 18.24
N GLY A 171 -18.65 -7.59 16.98
CA GLY A 171 -19.46 -6.44 16.61
C GLY A 171 -18.92 -5.13 17.18
N SER A 172 -17.60 -5.01 17.36
CA SER A 172 -16.95 -3.85 17.98
C SER A 172 -16.03 -3.11 17.03
N VAL A 173 -15.86 -1.81 17.29
CA VAL A 173 -14.84 -0.96 16.69
C VAL A 173 -13.96 -0.43 17.82
N GLU A 174 -12.67 -0.68 17.74
CA GLU A 174 -11.69 -0.23 18.73
C GLU A 174 -10.65 0.69 18.08
N LEU A 175 -10.40 1.84 18.71
CA LEU A 175 -9.37 2.78 18.30
C LEU A 175 -8.36 2.95 19.44
N THR A 176 -7.18 2.41 19.26
CA THR A 176 -6.06 2.51 20.21
C THR A 176 -5.09 3.59 19.75
N CYS A 177 -4.78 4.55 20.61
CA CYS A 177 -3.78 5.59 20.36
C CYS A 177 -2.73 5.58 21.47
N GLU A 178 -1.44 5.57 21.10
CA GLU A 178 -0.33 5.55 22.07
C GLU A 178 -0.33 6.79 22.98
N LYS A 179 -0.63 7.96 22.42
CA LYS A 179 -0.47 9.24 23.14
C LYS A 179 -1.72 10.10 23.15
N LYS A 180 -2.29 10.35 21.99
CA LYS A 180 -3.34 11.35 21.85
C LYS A 180 -4.28 11.05 20.68
N LEU A 181 -5.58 11.12 20.96
CA LEU A 181 -6.63 11.14 19.96
C LEU A 181 -7.23 12.53 19.86
N THR A 182 -7.36 13.06 18.66
CA THR A 182 -8.07 14.31 18.40
C THR A 182 -9.07 14.10 17.28
N ILE A 183 -10.35 14.36 17.55
CA ILE A 183 -11.43 14.36 16.57
C ILE A 183 -11.82 15.81 16.31
N LYS A 184 -11.70 16.27 15.07
CA LYS A 184 -12.10 17.61 14.63
C LYS A 184 -13.21 17.51 13.60
N VAL A 185 -14.27 18.27 13.80
CA VAL A 185 -15.38 18.37 12.85
C VAL A 185 -15.58 19.85 12.49
N GLY A 186 -15.22 20.19 11.26
CA GLY A 186 -15.14 21.58 10.82
C GLY A 186 -14.24 22.42 11.73
N SER A 187 -14.56 23.70 11.88
CA SER A 187 -13.86 24.62 12.79
C SER A 187 -14.51 24.71 14.18
N GLY A 188 -15.68 24.12 14.35
CA GLY A 188 -16.55 24.36 15.51
C GLY A 188 -16.47 23.29 16.62
N VAL A 189 -16.03 22.07 16.33
CA VAL A 189 -16.03 20.97 17.30
C VAL A 189 -14.66 20.30 17.37
N THR A 190 -14.17 20.10 18.59
CA THR A 190 -12.96 19.33 18.87
C THR A 190 -13.16 18.46 20.10
N ILE A 191 -12.85 17.16 19.98
CA ILE A 191 -12.75 16.23 21.11
C ILE A 191 -11.29 15.77 21.17
N THR A 192 -10.67 15.91 22.33
CA THR A 192 -9.29 15.50 22.59
C THR A 192 -9.25 14.54 23.75
N CYS A 193 -8.62 13.38 23.56
CA CYS A 193 -8.24 12.45 24.62
C CYS A 193 -6.70 12.43 24.67
N ASP A 194 -6.11 12.87 25.75
CA ASP A 194 -4.67 12.94 25.94
C ASP A 194 -4.22 11.91 26.97
N GLY A 195 -3.58 10.85 26.52
CA GLY A 195 -3.13 9.75 27.38
C GLY A 195 -1.95 10.12 28.27
N ASN A 196 -1.18 11.16 27.94
CA ASN A 196 -0.05 11.60 28.78
C ASN A 196 -0.53 12.35 30.04
N SER A 197 -1.56 13.18 29.89
CA SER A 197 -2.16 13.94 31.01
C SER A 197 -3.36 13.22 31.64
N GLY A 198 -3.91 12.20 30.98
CA GLY A 198 -5.16 11.55 31.37
C GLY A 198 -6.40 12.45 31.15
N ALA A 199 -6.29 13.50 30.35
CA ALA A 199 -7.35 14.49 30.15
C ALA A 199 -8.25 14.14 28.95
N VAL A 200 -9.55 14.39 29.11
CA VAL A 200 -10.53 14.43 28.01
C VAL A 200 -11.11 15.84 27.95
N GLU A 201 -11.05 16.44 26.76
CA GLU A 201 -11.55 17.80 26.52
C GLU A 201 -12.53 17.81 25.33
N ILE A 202 -13.69 18.46 25.51
CA ILE A 202 -14.68 18.67 24.47
C ILE A 202 -14.89 20.18 24.30
N LYS A 203 -14.60 20.70 23.12
CA LYS A 203 -14.80 22.10 22.75
C LYS A 203 -15.80 22.22 21.62
N THR A 204 -16.76 23.15 21.77
CA THR A 204 -17.73 23.48 20.73
C THR A 204 -18.04 24.97 20.77
N ASN A 205 -18.33 25.55 19.61
CA ASN A 205 -18.67 26.99 19.50
C ASN A 205 -20.16 27.30 19.76
N SER A 206 -20.99 26.26 19.93
CA SER A 206 -22.43 26.44 20.07
C SER A 206 -22.98 25.78 21.33
N LYS A 207 -23.26 24.50 21.31
CA LYS A 207 -23.83 23.80 22.47
C LYS A 207 -23.32 22.36 22.57
N ILE A 208 -23.36 21.84 23.81
CA ILE A 208 -23.32 20.43 24.12
C ILE A 208 -24.67 20.05 24.72
N GLU A 209 -25.34 19.04 24.18
CA GLU A 209 -26.62 18.54 24.68
C GLU A 209 -26.46 17.08 25.08
N LEU A 210 -26.79 16.78 26.32
CA LEU A 210 -26.76 15.44 26.88
C LEU A 210 -28.20 15.01 27.17
N ASN A 211 -28.73 14.08 26.39
CA ASN A 211 -30.09 13.56 26.54
C ASN A 211 -30.02 12.06 26.84
N SER A 212 -30.45 11.66 28.02
CA SER A 212 -30.31 10.28 28.51
C SER A 212 -31.30 10.01 29.63
N ALA A 213 -31.68 8.78 29.83
CA ALA A 213 -32.47 8.33 30.98
C ALA A 213 -31.75 8.60 32.32
N LYS A 214 -30.41 8.61 32.35
CA LYS A 214 -29.59 8.88 33.53
C LYS A 214 -28.26 9.51 33.15
N ILE A 215 -27.92 10.63 33.78
CA ILE A 215 -26.60 11.26 33.70
C ILE A 215 -25.98 11.24 35.08
N GLY A 216 -24.80 10.71 35.24
CA GLY A 216 -24.03 10.71 36.48
C GLY A 216 -22.73 11.49 36.29
N VAL A 217 -22.48 12.51 37.11
CA VAL A 217 -21.21 13.22 37.19
C VAL A 217 -20.60 12.94 38.58
N LYS A 218 -19.39 12.39 38.58
CA LYS A 218 -18.68 12.06 39.82
C LYS A 218 -17.22 12.50 39.71
N ALA A 219 -16.79 13.36 40.61
CA ALA A 219 -15.41 13.78 40.75
C ALA A 219 -14.90 13.43 42.18
N SER A 220 -13.66 12.96 42.32
CA SER A 220 -13.01 12.71 43.62
C SER A 220 -12.43 14.00 44.21
N GLY A 221 -12.17 15.00 43.43
CA GLY A 221 -11.71 16.32 43.83
C GLY A 221 -12.80 17.36 43.68
N GLU A 222 -12.75 18.12 42.60
CA GLU A 222 -13.68 19.23 42.33
C GLU A 222 -14.55 18.93 41.12
N ALA A 223 -15.84 19.34 41.16
CA ALA A 223 -16.73 19.43 40.03
C ALA A 223 -17.22 20.86 39.93
N SER A 224 -16.95 21.56 38.83
CA SER A 224 -17.35 22.95 38.62
C SER A 224 -18.35 23.05 37.46
N VAL A 225 -19.38 23.89 37.62
CA VAL A 225 -20.35 24.26 36.58
C VAL A 225 -20.45 25.76 36.55
N GLU A 226 -19.98 26.39 35.49
CA GLU A 226 -19.96 27.86 35.35
C GLU A 226 -20.73 28.28 34.11
N GLY A 227 -21.43 29.38 34.20
CA GLY A 227 -22.14 30.04 33.11
C GLY A 227 -22.06 31.56 33.22
N SER A 228 -21.51 32.22 32.19
CA SER A 228 -21.40 33.69 32.15
C SER A 228 -22.76 34.43 32.10
N GLY A 229 -23.81 33.78 31.65
CA GLY A 229 -25.17 34.33 31.61
C GLY A 229 -26.03 33.75 32.73
N SER A 230 -26.40 32.50 32.67
CA SER A 230 -27.21 31.84 33.69
C SER A 230 -26.88 30.35 33.79
N VAL A 231 -27.02 29.80 34.98
CA VAL A 231 -27.04 28.34 35.22
C VAL A 231 -28.44 27.99 35.72
N THR A 232 -29.14 27.11 35.05
CA THR A 232 -30.48 26.67 35.46
C THR A 232 -30.46 25.17 35.79
N VAL A 233 -30.87 24.82 36.99
CA VAL A 233 -31.04 23.41 37.43
C VAL A 233 -32.52 23.24 37.79
N LYS A 234 -33.21 22.29 37.12
CA LYS A 234 -34.64 22.00 37.36
C LYS A 234 -34.84 20.51 37.55
N SER A 235 -35.78 20.13 38.39
CA SER A 235 -36.28 18.79 38.54
C SER A 235 -37.80 18.81 38.64
N SER A 236 -38.51 17.87 38.00
CA SER A 236 -39.95 17.65 38.22
C SER A 236 -40.24 16.86 39.48
N GLY A 237 -39.22 16.26 40.09
CA GLY A 237 -39.31 15.53 41.35
C GLY A 237 -38.45 16.19 42.43
N VAL A 238 -37.74 15.41 43.20
CA VAL A 238 -36.88 15.89 44.31
C VAL A 238 -35.53 16.34 43.77
N MET A 239 -35.07 17.53 44.12
CA MET A 239 -33.70 17.98 43.97
C MET A 239 -33.02 17.96 45.36
N THR A 240 -31.93 17.23 45.49
CA THR A 240 -31.19 17.18 46.77
C THR A 240 -29.82 17.84 46.60
N ILE A 241 -29.52 18.88 47.37
CA ILE A 241 -28.19 19.49 47.47
C ILE A 241 -27.66 19.16 48.88
N LYS A 242 -26.53 18.48 48.97
CA LYS A 242 -25.95 18.06 50.23
C LYS A 242 -24.47 18.37 50.27
N GLY A 243 -24.01 19.05 51.27
CA GLY A 243 -22.60 19.39 51.52
C GLY A 243 -22.38 19.69 53.01
N SER A 244 -21.12 19.65 53.47
CA SER A 244 -20.77 20.13 54.83
C SER A 244 -21.02 21.61 55.00
N MET A 245 -20.95 22.39 53.92
CA MET A 245 -21.33 23.79 53.86
C MET A 245 -21.95 24.08 52.48
N THR A 246 -23.11 24.73 52.44
CA THR A 246 -23.76 25.24 51.24
C THR A 246 -23.85 26.75 51.32
N LYS A 247 -23.24 27.51 50.39
CA LYS A 247 -23.37 28.98 50.30
C LYS A 247 -24.29 29.29 49.14
N ILE A 248 -25.30 30.12 49.41
CA ILE A 248 -26.21 30.68 48.39
C ILE A 248 -26.15 32.19 48.58
N ASN A 249 -25.69 32.90 47.57
CA ASN A 249 -25.59 34.36 47.57
C ASN A 249 -26.77 34.97 46.85
#